data_de680e750696432124a0efbb49bd092a
#
_entry.id   de680e750696432124a0efbb49bd092a
#
_cell.length_a   1.000
_cell.length_b   1.000
_cell.length_c   1.000
_cell.angle_alpha   90.00
_cell.angle_beta   90.00
_cell.angle_gamma   90.00
#
_symmetry.space_group_name_H-M   'P 1'
#
loop_
_entity.id
_entity.type
_entity.pdbx_description
1 polymer ?
#
loop_
_entity_poly.entity_id
_entity_poly.type
_entity_poly.pdbx_seq_one_letter_code
_entity_poly.pdbx_strand_id
1 'polypeptide(L)'
;MAEIDFYKKYFNINTVDELCETLCATFIESNHTYKFFVNWSKAIANRDVFKYELALLKSLRNSVNPEIDLRKLITTYPEVIKIIPILLAFRDGLVKVLDTLEPHTSYKTLDFQKKVHTEDEIGNIVDFTSQTGLLRALCNMESATDYLLGVEVGLDTNARKNRSGQFLEDVVKEILTNLIKQNPSISRVEQKDFKYVESKYGIAVPPSLRDRKFDNVVIYQGKATNIEVNFYGGTGSKPSEIVSSYINRSDVLKLAGWKFVWLTDGEGWKSMRNPLKVGVENISYVINVNMLRNNILEKILLNQ
;
A
#
# COMPACT_ATOMS: atom_id res chain seq x y z
N MET A 1 28.68 -9.91 -3.19
CA MET A 1 28.71 -11.27 -3.78
C MET A 1 27.88 -12.19 -2.90
N ALA A 2 27.08 -13.09 -3.50
CA ALA A 2 26.30 -14.08 -2.77
C ALA A 2 27.18 -14.94 -1.85
N GLU A 3 26.65 -15.25 -0.67
CA GLU A 3 27.33 -16.15 0.30
C GLU A 3 27.09 -17.62 -0.11
N ILE A 4 27.72 -18.07 -1.17
CA ILE A 4 27.48 -19.41 -1.77
C ILE A 4 27.70 -20.54 -0.76
N ASP A 5 28.70 -20.45 0.13
CA ASP A 5 28.91 -21.46 1.17
C ASP A 5 27.71 -21.61 2.10
N PHE A 6 27.01 -20.51 2.37
CA PHE A 6 25.76 -20.53 3.14
C PHE A 6 24.67 -21.29 2.37
N TYR A 7 24.46 -21.02 1.09
CA TYR A 7 23.47 -21.72 0.27
C TYR A 7 23.80 -23.18 0.04
N LYS A 8 25.08 -23.51 -0.13
CA LYS A 8 25.56 -24.89 -0.19
C LYS A 8 25.22 -25.67 1.07
N LYS A 9 25.49 -25.07 2.24
CA LYS A 9 25.22 -25.70 3.55
C LYS A 9 23.75 -26.01 3.80
N TYR A 10 22.86 -25.12 3.40
CA TYR A 10 21.44 -25.21 3.78
C TYR A 10 20.50 -25.67 2.65
N PHE A 11 20.92 -25.55 1.40
CA PHE A 11 20.10 -25.84 0.22
C PHE A 11 20.79 -26.73 -0.82
N ASN A 12 22.05 -27.09 -0.60
CA ASN A 12 22.87 -27.81 -1.58
C ASN A 12 23.02 -27.08 -2.92
N ILE A 13 23.07 -25.74 -2.88
CA ILE A 13 23.26 -24.85 -4.03
C ILE A 13 24.73 -24.45 -4.07
N ASN A 14 25.43 -24.73 -5.20
CA ASN A 14 26.87 -24.56 -5.29
C ASN A 14 27.30 -23.37 -6.15
N THR A 15 26.38 -22.81 -6.94
CA THR A 15 26.66 -21.71 -7.85
C THR A 15 25.58 -20.63 -7.80
N VAL A 16 25.90 -19.43 -8.29
CA VAL A 16 24.94 -18.34 -8.45
C VAL A 16 23.84 -18.71 -9.44
N ASP A 17 24.20 -19.43 -10.51
CA ASP A 17 23.23 -19.86 -11.52
C ASP A 17 22.23 -20.86 -10.92
N GLU A 18 22.69 -21.86 -10.15
CA GLU A 18 21.81 -22.77 -9.40
C GLU A 18 20.90 -22.02 -8.41
N LEU A 19 21.42 -20.96 -7.75
CA LEU A 19 20.60 -20.13 -6.86
C LEU A 19 19.50 -19.40 -7.63
N CYS A 20 19.83 -18.78 -8.76
CA CYS A 20 18.85 -18.13 -9.63
C CYS A 20 17.78 -19.10 -10.14
N GLU A 21 18.19 -20.30 -10.57
CA GLU A 21 17.26 -21.34 -11.03
C GLU A 21 16.35 -21.81 -9.92
N THR A 22 16.91 -22.04 -8.72
CA THR A 22 16.12 -22.45 -7.53
C THR A 22 15.11 -21.39 -7.15
N LEU A 23 15.50 -20.11 -7.12
CA LEU A 23 14.59 -19.00 -6.85
C LEU A 23 13.48 -18.98 -7.90
N CYS A 24 13.82 -19.03 -9.20
CA CYS A 24 12.84 -19.00 -10.29
C CYS A 24 11.87 -20.21 -10.26
N ALA A 25 12.35 -21.38 -9.88
CA ALA A 25 11.55 -22.58 -9.79
C ALA A 25 10.57 -22.59 -8.60
N THR A 26 10.87 -21.79 -7.57
CA THR A 26 10.14 -21.80 -6.30
C THR A 26 9.44 -20.49 -5.97
N PHE A 27 9.42 -19.51 -6.88
CA PHE A 27 8.61 -18.31 -6.73
C PHE A 27 7.13 -18.66 -6.68
N ILE A 28 6.41 -18.04 -5.75
CA ILE A 28 4.97 -18.19 -5.63
C ILE A 28 4.25 -17.46 -6.78
N GLU A 29 3.20 -18.09 -7.30
CA GLU A 29 2.41 -17.54 -8.41
C GLU A 29 1.60 -16.32 -8.02
N SER A 30 1.15 -16.28 -6.77
CA SER A 30 0.31 -15.20 -6.27
C SER A 30 0.51 -14.99 -4.77
N ASN A 31 0.45 -13.73 -4.36
CA ASN A 31 0.40 -13.33 -2.96
C ASN A 31 -1.01 -12.89 -2.52
N HIS A 32 -2.02 -13.21 -3.33
CA HIS A 32 -3.42 -12.86 -3.07
C HIS A 32 -4.03 -13.78 -2.01
N THR A 33 -3.99 -13.35 -0.76
CA THR A 33 -4.77 -13.98 0.31
C THR A 33 -6.24 -13.56 0.23
N TYR A 34 -7.14 -14.21 0.98
CA TYR A 34 -8.54 -13.78 1.04
C TYR A 34 -8.72 -12.31 1.47
N LYS A 35 -7.80 -11.75 2.24
CA LYS A 35 -7.78 -10.35 2.65
C LYS A 35 -7.38 -9.38 1.52
N PHE A 36 -6.84 -9.89 0.43
CA PHE A 36 -6.45 -9.07 -0.72
C PHE A 36 -7.64 -8.41 -1.40
N PHE A 37 -8.78 -9.10 -1.52
CA PHE A 37 -9.88 -8.71 -2.40
C PHE A 37 -10.64 -7.48 -1.93
N VAL A 38 -11.25 -7.52 -0.75
CA VAL A 38 -12.06 -6.42 -0.20
C VAL A 38 -11.94 -6.39 1.32
N ASN A 39 -11.74 -5.20 1.87
CA ASN A 39 -11.89 -4.96 3.30
C ASN A 39 -13.35 -4.60 3.63
N TRP A 40 -14.20 -5.62 3.73
CA TRP A 40 -15.63 -5.45 4.00
C TRP A 40 -15.93 -4.66 5.27
N SER A 41 -15.19 -4.89 6.35
CA SER A 41 -15.38 -4.16 7.62
C SER A 41 -15.18 -2.66 7.42
N LYS A 42 -14.17 -2.27 6.65
CA LYS A 42 -13.90 -0.86 6.32
C LYS A 42 -14.97 -0.28 5.40
N ALA A 43 -15.35 -1.01 4.35
CA ALA A 43 -16.35 -0.54 3.39
C ALA A 43 -17.73 -0.32 4.08
N ILE A 44 -18.14 -1.26 4.95
CA ILE A 44 -19.36 -1.15 5.73
C ILE A 44 -19.27 0.01 6.73
N ALA A 45 -18.18 0.14 7.47
CA ALA A 45 -18.01 1.23 8.43
C ALA A 45 -18.07 2.61 7.76
N ASN A 46 -17.41 2.76 6.60
CA ASN A 46 -17.44 4.02 5.83
C ASN A 46 -18.86 4.36 5.34
N ARG A 47 -19.63 3.37 4.86
CA ARG A 47 -21.04 3.54 4.50
C ARG A 47 -21.89 3.98 5.69
N ASP A 48 -21.69 3.35 6.84
CA ASP A 48 -22.52 3.55 8.03
C ASP A 48 -22.33 4.93 8.69
N VAL A 49 -21.22 5.61 8.41
CA VAL A 49 -21.02 7.02 8.78
C VAL A 49 -22.15 7.89 8.23
N PHE A 50 -22.68 7.58 7.04
CA PHE A 50 -23.67 8.39 6.32
C PHE A 50 -25.09 7.79 6.36
N LYS A 51 -25.39 6.95 7.33
CA LYS A 51 -26.69 6.23 7.37
C LYS A 51 -27.93 7.16 7.40
N TYR A 52 -27.82 8.33 8.02
CA TYR A 52 -28.90 9.30 8.10
C TYR A 52 -29.06 10.09 6.81
N GLU A 53 -27.95 10.57 6.25
CA GLU A 53 -27.91 11.28 4.98
C GLU A 53 -28.44 10.40 3.83
N LEU A 54 -28.06 9.12 3.82
CA LEU A 54 -28.57 8.13 2.86
C LEU A 54 -30.08 7.91 2.99
N ALA A 55 -30.59 7.89 4.21
CA ALA A 55 -32.04 7.79 4.45
C ALA A 55 -32.79 9.01 3.93
N LEU A 56 -32.23 10.21 4.12
CA LEU A 56 -32.80 11.46 3.62
C LEU A 56 -32.78 11.51 2.08
N LEU A 57 -31.70 11.10 1.43
CA LEU A 57 -31.58 11.02 -0.03
C LEU A 57 -32.61 10.09 -0.69
N LYS A 58 -33.14 9.11 0.06
CA LYS A 58 -34.21 8.24 -0.42
C LYS A 58 -35.48 9.01 -0.83
N SER A 59 -35.71 10.20 -0.28
CA SER A 59 -36.86 11.06 -0.63
C SER A 59 -36.81 11.57 -2.06
N LEU A 60 -35.63 11.56 -2.71
CA LEU A 60 -35.46 11.96 -4.11
C LEU A 60 -35.92 10.89 -5.11
N ARG A 61 -36.14 9.65 -4.64
CA ARG A 61 -36.56 8.55 -5.51
C ARG A 61 -37.88 8.86 -6.20
N ASN A 62 -37.91 8.68 -7.53
CA ASN A 62 -39.04 8.97 -8.40
C ASN A 62 -39.51 10.44 -8.36
N SER A 63 -38.68 11.38 -7.93
CA SER A 63 -39.03 12.81 -7.95
C SER A 63 -39.33 13.27 -9.38
N VAL A 64 -40.40 14.05 -9.52
CA VAL A 64 -40.77 14.71 -10.79
C VAL A 64 -40.09 16.08 -10.97
N ASN A 65 -39.57 16.65 -9.86
CA ASN A 65 -38.84 17.93 -9.87
C ASN A 65 -37.53 17.79 -9.05
N PRO A 66 -36.55 16.95 -9.51
CA PRO A 66 -35.41 16.56 -8.74
C PRO A 66 -34.57 17.71 -8.17
N GLU A 67 -34.33 18.76 -8.94
CA GLU A 67 -33.53 19.91 -8.53
C GLU A 67 -34.20 20.71 -7.41
N ILE A 68 -35.54 20.91 -7.53
CA ILE A 68 -36.34 21.59 -6.50
C ILE A 68 -36.34 20.78 -5.22
N ASP A 69 -36.51 19.47 -5.32
CA ASP A 69 -36.58 18.58 -4.15
C ASP A 69 -35.21 18.44 -3.50
N LEU A 70 -34.11 18.36 -4.27
CA LEU A 70 -32.76 18.37 -3.74
C LEU A 70 -32.47 19.70 -3.03
N ARG A 71 -32.83 20.85 -3.63
CA ARG A 71 -32.66 22.17 -2.99
C ARG A 71 -33.38 22.22 -1.64
N LYS A 72 -34.64 21.80 -1.58
CA LYS A 72 -35.42 21.74 -0.33
C LYS A 72 -34.74 20.83 0.68
N LEU A 73 -34.29 19.66 0.25
CA LEU A 73 -33.60 18.70 1.11
C LEU A 73 -32.35 19.29 1.73
N ILE A 74 -31.48 19.92 0.92
CA ILE A 74 -30.24 20.56 1.38
C ILE A 74 -30.53 21.74 2.33
N THR A 75 -31.52 22.57 1.99
CA THR A 75 -31.89 23.71 2.85
C THR A 75 -32.41 23.26 4.20
N THR A 76 -33.17 22.14 4.24
CA THR A 76 -33.73 21.61 5.49
C THR A 76 -32.72 20.79 6.29
N TYR A 77 -31.84 20.03 5.60
CA TYR A 77 -30.87 19.13 6.17
C TYR A 77 -29.47 19.34 5.51
N PRO A 78 -28.75 20.40 5.89
CA PRO A 78 -27.49 20.79 5.25
C PRO A 78 -26.38 19.69 5.31
N GLU A 79 -26.43 18.80 6.28
CA GLU A 79 -25.51 17.67 6.44
C GLU A 79 -25.50 16.72 5.23
N VAL A 80 -26.61 16.67 4.46
CA VAL A 80 -26.70 15.86 3.23
C VAL A 80 -25.69 16.30 2.17
N ILE A 81 -25.24 17.55 2.21
CA ILE A 81 -24.23 18.08 1.26
C ILE A 81 -22.95 17.25 1.29
N LYS A 82 -22.52 16.81 2.47
CA LYS A 82 -21.23 16.10 2.67
C LYS A 82 -21.12 14.77 1.94
N ILE A 83 -22.24 14.10 1.70
CA ILE A 83 -22.23 12.79 1.05
C ILE A 83 -22.19 12.90 -0.48
N ILE A 84 -22.54 14.04 -1.08
CA ILE A 84 -22.64 14.22 -2.52
C ILE A 84 -21.31 13.85 -3.24
N PRO A 85 -20.15 14.42 -2.89
CA PRO A 85 -18.90 14.05 -3.54
C PRO A 85 -18.50 12.60 -3.27
N ILE A 86 -18.85 12.05 -2.11
CA ILE A 86 -18.53 10.66 -1.73
C ILE A 86 -19.29 9.67 -2.62
N LEU A 87 -20.54 9.97 -2.99
CA LEU A 87 -21.31 9.18 -3.96
C LEU A 87 -20.71 9.22 -5.37
N LEU A 88 -19.86 10.19 -5.67
CA LEU A 88 -19.05 10.28 -6.89
C LEU A 88 -17.64 9.67 -6.75
N ALA A 89 -17.40 8.89 -5.69
CA ALA A 89 -16.10 8.32 -5.36
C ALA A 89 -15.00 9.38 -5.09
N PHE A 90 -15.37 10.62 -4.76
CA PHE A 90 -14.48 11.73 -4.48
C PHE A 90 -14.52 12.08 -2.99
N ARG A 91 -13.38 11.97 -2.30
CA ARG A 91 -13.32 12.11 -0.83
C ARG A 91 -12.89 13.48 -0.34
N ASP A 92 -12.35 14.32 -1.23
CA ASP A 92 -12.01 15.68 -0.88
C ASP A 92 -13.29 16.50 -0.75
N GLY A 93 -13.44 17.17 0.39
CA GLY A 93 -14.63 17.99 0.64
C GLY A 93 -14.62 19.32 -0.12
N LEU A 94 -13.51 19.68 -0.74
CA LEU A 94 -13.36 20.87 -1.58
C LEU A 94 -13.16 20.43 -3.04
N VAL A 95 -14.17 20.72 -3.89
CA VAL A 95 -14.17 20.34 -5.29
C VAL A 95 -13.96 21.59 -6.15
N LYS A 96 -13.00 21.53 -7.07
CA LYS A 96 -12.76 22.58 -8.05
C LYS A 96 -13.14 22.07 -9.42
N VAL A 97 -14.16 22.67 -10.01
CA VAL A 97 -14.70 22.29 -11.32
C VAL A 97 -14.31 23.35 -12.36
N LEU A 98 -13.86 22.91 -13.52
CA LEU A 98 -13.66 23.79 -14.66
C LEU A 98 -15.02 24.34 -15.14
N ASP A 99 -15.19 25.66 -15.10
CA ASP A 99 -16.45 26.31 -15.47
C ASP A 99 -16.43 26.74 -16.94
N THR A 100 -15.37 27.47 -17.35
CA THR A 100 -15.21 27.90 -18.76
C THR A 100 -13.74 27.93 -19.17
N LEU A 101 -13.49 27.77 -20.45
CA LEU A 101 -12.17 27.92 -21.08
C LEU A 101 -12.04 29.28 -21.81
N GLU A 102 -13.17 29.83 -22.29
CA GLU A 102 -13.20 31.04 -23.11
C GLU A 102 -14.05 32.15 -22.44
N PRO A 103 -13.67 33.45 -22.53
CA PRO A 103 -12.40 33.96 -23.08
C PRO A 103 -11.21 33.73 -22.17
N HIS A 104 -11.43 33.37 -20.90
CA HIS A 104 -10.42 33.04 -19.88
C HIS A 104 -10.86 31.82 -19.10
N THR A 105 -9.90 30.97 -18.75
CA THR A 105 -10.17 29.79 -17.91
C THR A 105 -10.68 30.21 -16.54
N SER A 106 -11.85 29.73 -16.16
CA SER A 106 -12.44 29.94 -14.83
C SER A 106 -12.82 28.63 -14.15
N TYR A 107 -12.95 28.68 -12.84
CA TYR A 107 -13.27 27.54 -12.02
C TYR A 107 -14.33 27.89 -10.98
N LYS A 108 -15.28 26.98 -10.77
CA LYS A 108 -16.17 26.99 -9.60
C LYS A 108 -15.56 26.14 -8.50
N THR A 109 -15.53 26.69 -7.30
CA THR A 109 -15.07 25.99 -6.10
C THR A 109 -16.27 25.68 -5.22
N LEU A 110 -16.50 24.41 -4.92
CA LEU A 110 -17.60 23.91 -4.11
C LEU A 110 -17.04 23.34 -2.81
N ASP A 111 -17.49 23.86 -1.68
CA ASP A 111 -17.08 23.37 -0.35
C ASP A 111 -18.22 22.55 0.25
N PHE A 112 -18.05 21.24 0.24
CA PHE A 112 -19.01 20.28 0.78
C PHE A 112 -18.85 20.05 2.30
N GLN A 113 -17.85 20.64 2.94
CA GLN A 113 -17.61 20.51 4.39
C GLN A 113 -18.08 21.73 5.19
N LYS A 114 -18.39 22.82 4.51
CA LYS A 114 -18.90 24.04 5.12
C LYS A 114 -20.20 23.77 5.89
N LYS A 115 -20.36 24.37 7.05
CA LYS A 115 -21.56 24.14 7.90
C LYS A 115 -22.79 24.93 7.45
N VAL A 116 -22.56 26.10 6.85
CA VAL A 116 -23.62 27.00 6.41
C VAL A 116 -23.32 27.42 4.98
N HIS A 117 -24.27 27.28 4.08
CA HIS A 117 -24.18 27.67 2.68
C HIS A 117 -25.14 28.82 2.37
N THR A 118 -24.74 29.72 1.49
CA THR A 118 -25.65 30.74 0.91
C THR A 118 -26.57 30.09 -0.12
N GLU A 119 -27.64 30.79 -0.50
CA GLU A 119 -28.54 30.32 -1.56
C GLU A 119 -27.81 30.08 -2.89
N ASP A 120 -26.84 30.92 -3.24
CA ASP A 120 -26.03 30.74 -4.44
C ASP A 120 -25.12 29.51 -4.37
N GLU A 121 -24.53 29.23 -3.20
CA GLU A 121 -23.72 28.04 -2.97
C GLU A 121 -24.59 26.77 -3.06
N ILE A 122 -25.79 26.80 -2.49
CA ILE A 122 -26.77 25.70 -2.62
C ILE A 122 -27.14 25.52 -4.10
N GLY A 123 -27.39 26.61 -4.83
CA GLY A 123 -27.61 26.56 -6.28
C GLY A 123 -26.50 25.85 -7.03
N ASN A 124 -25.25 26.25 -6.77
CA ASN A 124 -24.09 25.64 -7.39
C ASN A 124 -23.92 24.15 -7.05
N ILE A 125 -24.26 23.72 -5.83
CA ILE A 125 -24.24 22.31 -5.42
C ILE A 125 -25.33 21.51 -6.12
N VAL A 126 -26.54 22.06 -6.27
CA VAL A 126 -27.62 21.42 -7.01
C VAL A 126 -27.23 21.25 -8.48
N ASP A 127 -26.71 22.32 -9.12
CA ASP A 127 -26.22 22.29 -10.49
C ASP A 127 -25.11 21.24 -10.67
N PHE A 128 -24.15 21.20 -9.76
CA PHE A 128 -23.09 20.20 -9.79
C PHE A 128 -23.65 18.77 -9.71
N THR A 129 -24.60 18.55 -8.80
CA THR A 129 -25.22 17.22 -8.61
C THR A 129 -26.02 16.81 -9.86
N SER A 130 -26.65 17.76 -10.51
CA SER A 130 -27.40 17.56 -11.77
C SER A 130 -26.46 17.28 -12.93
N GLN A 131 -25.46 18.13 -13.16
CA GLN A 131 -24.53 18.04 -14.29
C GLN A 131 -23.62 16.81 -14.23
N THR A 132 -23.24 16.35 -13.04
CA THR A 132 -22.50 15.09 -12.85
C THR A 132 -23.37 13.85 -13.13
N GLY A 133 -24.67 14.01 -13.30
CA GLY A 133 -25.62 12.92 -13.49
C GLY A 133 -26.00 12.20 -12.17
N LEU A 134 -25.41 12.58 -11.04
CA LEU A 134 -25.70 11.94 -9.75
C LEU A 134 -27.16 12.12 -9.35
N LEU A 135 -27.73 13.32 -9.56
CA LEU A 135 -29.13 13.58 -9.23
C LEU A 135 -30.07 12.62 -9.95
N ARG A 136 -29.87 12.44 -11.26
CA ARG A 136 -30.62 11.46 -12.06
C ARG A 136 -30.45 10.03 -11.54
N ALA A 137 -29.22 9.68 -11.16
CA ALA A 137 -28.95 8.35 -10.59
C ALA A 137 -29.70 8.15 -9.27
N LEU A 138 -29.69 9.14 -8.35
CA LEU A 138 -30.42 9.10 -7.08
C LEU A 138 -31.93 8.93 -7.26
N CYS A 139 -32.50 9.58 -8.26
CA CYS A 139 -33.94 9.45 -8.56
C CYS A 139 -34.34 8.06 -9.07
N ASN A 140 -33.42 7.35 -9.72
CA ASN A 140 -33.71 6.07 -10.37
C ASN A 140 -33.20 4.85 -9.61
N MET A 141 -32.24 5.00 -8.68
CA MET A 141 -31.69 3.87 -7.94
C MET A 141 -32.63 3.39 -6.83
N GLU A 142 -32.62 2.10 -6.55
CA GLU A 142 -33.45 1.53 -5.48
C GLU A 142 -32.88 1.81 -4.11
N SER A 143 -31.56 1.79 -3.95
CA SER A 143 -30.88 1.92 -2.67
C SER A 143 -29.57 2.72 -2.83
N ALA A 144 -29.60 3.97 -2.37
CA ALA A 144 -28.38 4.78 -2.24
C ALA A 144 -27.39 4.17 -1.25
N THR A 145 -27.89 3.40 -0.26
CA THR A 145 -27.06 2.70 0.72
C THR A 145 -26.21 1.60 0.07
N ASP A 146 -26.83 0.78 -0.80
CA ASP A 146 -26.12 -0.29 -1.50
C ASP A 146 -25.21 0.27 -2.60
N TYR A 147 -25.63 1.37 -3.24
CA TYR A 147 -24.78 2.09 -4.17
C TYR A 147 -23.51 2.61 -3.48
N LEU A 148 -23.63 3.27 -2.31
CA LEU A 148 -22.46 3.73 -1.56
C LEU A 148 -21.56 2.57 -1.14
N LEU A 149 -22.14 1.44 -0.71
CA LEU A 149 -21.32 0.25 -0.41
C LEU A 149 -20.53 -0.19 -1.64
N GLY A 150 -21.14 -0.20 -2.82
CA GLY A 150 -20.46 -0.49 -4.08
C GLY A 150 -19.34 0.50 -4.40
N VAL A 151 -19.55 1.80 -4.16
CA VAL A 151 -18.51 2.85 -4.29
C VAL A 151 -17.35 2.58 -3.34
N GLU A 152 -17.61 2.26 -2.08
CA GLU A 152 -16.58 1.94 -1.09
C GLU A 152 -15.75 0.69 -1.47
N VAL A 153 -16.42 -0.35 -1.98
CA VAL A 153 -15.76 -1.53 -2.52
C VAL A 153 -14.89 -1.17 -3.73
N GLY A 154 -15.41 -0.34 -4.63
CA GLY A 154 -14.67 0.17 -5.79
C GLY A 154 -13.42 0.96 -5.40
N LEU A 155 -13.53 1.87 -4.44
CA LEU A 155 -12.39 2.65 -3.91
C LEU A 155 -11.37 1.76 -3.21
N ASP A 156 -11.81 0.68 -2.55
CA ASP A 156 -10.93 -0.27 -1.87
C ASP A 156 -10.05 -1.07 -2.87
N THR A 157 -10.40 -1.10 -4.16
CA THR A 157 -9.55 -1.73 -5.19
C THR A 157 -8.18 -1.06 -5.29
N ASN A 158 -8.09 0.25 -5.08
CA ASN A 158 -6.82 0.97 -5.07
C ASN A 158 -5.89 0.53 -3.93
N ALA A 159 -6.46 0.09 -2.81
CA ALA A 159 -5.71 -0.44 -1.68
C ALA A 159 -5.13 -1.85 -1.93
N ARG A 160 -5.55 -2.55 -3.00
CA ARG A 160 -5.03 -3.89 -3.35
C ARG A 160 -3.53 -3.87 -3.62
N LYS A 161 -3.02 -2.82 -4.26
CA LYS A 161 -1.56 -2.67 -4.48
C LYS A 161 -0.79 -2.66 -3.16
N ASN A 162 -1.30 -1.93 -2.17
CA ASN A 162 -0.68 -1.85 -0.85
C ASN A 162 -0.78 -3.20 -0.12
N ARG A 163 -1.93 -3.89 -0.21
CA ARG A 163 -2.11 -5.22 0.39
C ARG A 163 -1.24 -6.29 -0.26
N SER A 164 -1.00 -6.19 -1.57
CA SER A 164 -0.07 -7.07 -2.28
C SER A 164 1.37 -6.89 -1.76
N GLY A 165 1.83 -5.66 -1.55
CA GLY A 165 3.13 -5.39 -0.92
C GLY A 165 3.20 -5.89 0.52
N GLN A 166 2.14 -5.70 1.29
CA GLN A 166 2.06 -6.04 2.71
C GLN A 166 2.20 -7.53 3.02
N PHE A 167 1.83 -8.43 2.09
CA PHE A 167 1.86 -9.87 2.33
C PHE A 167 3.23 -10.39 2.80
N LEU A 168 4.31 -10.06 2.07
CA LEU A 168 5.65 -10.50 2.46
C LEU A 168 6.14 -9.82 3.74
N GLU A 169 5.79 -8.57 3.96
CA GLU A 169 6.08 -7.88 5.21
C GLU A 169 5.40 -8.58 6.41
N ASP A 170 4.15 -9.01 6.25
CA ASP A 170 3.40 -9.74 7.28
C ASP A 170 4.05 -11.10 7.56
N VAL A 171 4.50 -11.83 6.53
CA VAL A 171 5.23 -13.10 6.68
C VAL A 171 6.52 -12.89 7.48
N VAL A 172 7.32 -11.89 7.12
CA VAL A 172 8.55 -11.55 7.86
C VAL A 172 8.24 -11.15 9.29
N LYS A 173 7.19 -10.35 9.49
CA LYS A 173 6.74 -9.91 10.81
C LYS A 173 6.40 -11.09 11.71
N GLU A 174 5.67 -12.07 11.21
CA GLU A 174 5.30 -13.27 11.97
C GLU A 174 6.54 -14.07 12.36
N ILE A 175 7.44 -14.34 11.40
CA ILE A 175 8.69 -15.07 11.66
C ILE A 175 9.54 -14.35 12.71
N LEU A 176 9.78 -13.04 12.55
CA LEU A 176 10.59 -12.27 13.49
C LEU A 176 9.92 -12.17 14.87
N THR A 177 8.60 -12.08 14.94
CA THR A 177 7.87 -12.07 16.22
C THR A 177 8.05 -13.38 16.96
N ASN A 178 7.99 -14.53 16.27
CA ASN A 178 8.20 -15.84 16.84
C ASN A 178 9.66 -16.02 17.28
N LEU A 179 10.61 -15.56 16.48
CA LEU A 179 12.04 -15.63 16.80
C LEU A 179 12.38 -14.79 18.04
N ILE A 180 11.81 -13.60 18.18
CA ILE A 180 12.00 -12.73 19.36
C ILE A 180 11.39 -13.37 20.62
N LYS A 181 10.24 -14.04 20.52
CA LYS A 181 9.67 -14.79 21.65
C LYS A 181 10.59 -15.91 22.15
N GLN A 182 11.29 -16.59 21.23
CA GLN A 182 12.23 -17.66 21.55
C GLN A 182 13.59 -17.13 22.01
N ASN A 183 14.00 -15.97 21.50
CA ASN A 183 15.26 -15.31 21.84
C ASN A 183 15.06 -13.81 22.13
N PRO A 184 14.76 -13.44 23.39
CA PRO A 184 14.48 -12.05 23.79
C PRO A 184 15.66 -11.08 23.62
N SER A 185 16.89 -11.58 23.35
CA SER A 185 18.05 -10.71 23.05
C SER A 185 18.00 -10.09 21.65
N ILE A 186 17.06 -10.53 20.81
CA ILE A 186 16.84 -9.97 19.48
C ILE A 186 15.93 -8.76 19.61
N SER A 187 16.33 -7.64 19.01
CA SER A 187 15.50 -6.45 18.85
C SER A 187 15.10 -6.26 17.38
N ARG A 188 13.88 -5.78 17.13
CA ARG A 188 13.37 -5.46 15.81
C ARG A 188 12.93 -4.01 15.74
N VAL A 189 13.21 -3.38 14.60
CA VAL A 189 12.71 -2.06 14.22
C VAL A 189 12.06 -2.17 12.84
N GLU A 190 10.84 -1.66 12.71
CA GLU A 190 10.07 -1.70 11.45
C GLU A 190 9.77 -0.28 10.97
N GLN A 191 9.82 -0.04 9.64
CA GLN A 191 9.34 1.16 8.95
C GLN A 191 9.88 2.49 9.56
N LYS A 192 11.17 2.49 9.98
CA LYS A 192 11.88 3.68 10.46
C LYS A 192 13.00 4.07 9.49
N ASP A 193 13.66 5.18 9.76
CA ASP A 193 14.90 5.56 9.10
C ASP A 193 16.12 4.98 9.84
N PHE A 194 17.26 4.93 9.14
CA PHE A 194 18.48 4.36 9.72
C PHE A 194 19.02 5.19 10.89
N LYS A 195 18.80 6.52 10.92
CA LYS A 195 19.21 7.36 12.05
C LYS A 195 18.51 6.99 13.35
N TYR A 196 17.29 6.44 13.29
CA TYR A 196 16.62 5.91 14.47
C TYR A 196 17.40 4.72 15.09
N VAL A 197 17.95 3.83 14.25
CA VAL A 197 18.77 2.71 14.72
C VAL A 197 20.06 3.20 15.38
N GLU A 198 20.72 4.17 14.75
CA GLU A 198 21.92 4.80 15.27
C GLU A 198 21.67 5.43 16.66
N SER A 199 20.61 6.23 16.77
CA SER A 199 20.29 6.94 18.01
C SER A 199 19.85 6.02 19.15
N LYS A 200 19.09 4.95 18.83
CA LYS A 200 18.52 4.06 19.84
C LYS A 200 19.46 2.94 20.27
N TYR A 201 20.28 2.44 19.36
CA TYR A 201 21.10 1.23 19.59
C TYR A 201 22.62 1.51 19.53
N GLY A 202 23.03 2.74 19.19
CA GLY A 202 24.45 3.10 19.09
C GLY A 202 25.20 2.41 17.95
N ILE A 203 24.46 1.87 16.96
CA ILE A 203 25.05 1.16 15.81
C ILE A 203 25.37 2.17 14.70
N ALA A 204 26.63 2.20 14.26
CA ALA A 204 27.08 3.11 13.23
C ALA A 204 26.28 2.93 11.92
N VAL A 205 25.80 4.03 11.37
CA VAL A 205 25.03 4.09 10.13
C VAL A 205 25.78 4.92 9.08
N PRO A 206 25.89 4.42 7.84
CA PRO A 206 26.49 5.18 6.75
C PRO A 206 25.75 6.50 6.51
N PRO A 207 26.44 7.64 6.37
CA PRO A 207 25.80 8.95 6.20
C PRO A 207 24.79 9.02 5.04
N SER A 208 25.07 8.31 3.94
CA SER A 208 24.20 8.26 2.76
C SER A 208 22.87 7.53 2.99
N LEU A 209 22.74 6.77 4.08
CA LEU A 209 21.54 5.98 4.40
C LEU A 209 20.74 6.55 5.59
N ARG A 210 21.27 7.53 6.35
CA ARG A 210 20.67 7.99 7.62
C ARG A 210 19.20 8.34 7.51
N ASP A 211 18.81 9.07 6.48
CA ASP A 211 17.43 9.53 6.26
C ASP A 211 16.60 8.57 5.40
N ARG A 212 17.19 7.46 4.92
CA ARG A 212 16.44 6.44 4.21
C ARG A 212 15.62 5.59 5.15
N LYS A 213 14.41 5.25 4.72
CA LYS A 213 13.57 4.26 5.40
C LYS A 213 13.96 2.84 4.99
N PHE A 214 13.71 1.92 5.91
CA PHE A 214 13.84 0.48 5.69
C PHE A 214 12.55 -0.25 6.06
N ASP A 215 12.37 -1.46 5.55
CA ASP A 215 11.24 -2.31 5.91
C ASP A 215 11.46 -2.91 7.31
N ASN A 216 12.58 -3.59 7.53
CA ASN A 216 12.93 -4.15 8.82
C ASN A 216 14.44 -4.02 9.08
N VAL A 217 14.78 -3.76 10.35
CA VAL A 217 16.13 -3.95 10.88
C VAL A 217 16.04 -4.84 12.13
N VAL A 218 16.88 -5.86 12.16
CA VAL A 218 17.02 -6.76 13.29
C VAL A 218 18.39 -6.54 13.93
N ILE A 219 18.41 -6.40 15.25
CA ILE A 219 19.62 -6.21 16.03
C ILE A 219 19.80 -7.44 16.92
N TYR A 220 20.96 -8.07 16.82
CA TYR A 220 21.37 -9.21 17.65
C TYR A 220 22.84 -9.08 18.01
N GLN A 221 23.17 -9.15 19.31
CA GLN A 221 24.54 -9.05 19.84
C GLN A 221 25.33 -7.84 19.30
N GLY A 222 24.68 -6.67 19.21
CA GLY A 222 25.29 -5.44 18.74
C GLY A 222 25.49 -5.34 17.22
N LYS A 223 25.10 -6.37 16.45
CA LYS A 223 25.14 -6.37 14.97
C LYS A 223 23.75 -6.13 14.41
N ALA A 224 23.68 -5.35 13.34
CA ALA A 224 22.43 -5.06 12.64
C ALA A 224 22.32 -5.77 11.32
N THR A 225 21.11 -6.22 10.99
CA THR A 225 20.74 -6.80 9.70
C THR A 225 19.56 -6.02 9.14
N ASN A 226 19.74 -5.40 7.99
CA ASN A 226 18.63 -4.80 7.24
C ASN A 226 17.96 -5.87 6.37
N ILE A 227 16.65 -5.97 6.42
CA ILE A 227 15.84 -6.89 5.62
C ILE A 227 14.89 -6.04 4.78
N GLU A 228 15.08 -6.08 3.47
CA GLU A 228 14.20 -5.43 2.49
C GLU A 228 13.33 -6.49 1.81
N VAL A 229 12.07 -6.11 1.58
CA VAL A 229 11.05 -7.04 1.13
C VAL A 229 10.34 -6.51 -0.10
N ASN A 230 10.20 -7.32 -1.15
CA ASN A 230 9.37 -6.96 -2.29
C ASN A 230 8.75 -8.17 -3.00
N PHE A 231 7.64 -7.91 -3.68
CA PHE A 231 6.93 -8.91 -4.48
C PHE A 231 6.65 -8.37 -5.88
N TYR A 232 6.96 -9.17 -6.89
CA TYR A 232 6.70 -8.85 -8.29
C TYR A 232 5.78 -9.89 -8.94
N GLY A 233 4.47 -9.58 -8.99
CA GLY A 233 3.49 -10.45 -9.64
C GLY A 233 3.39 -10.26 -11.16
N GLY A 234 4.06 -9.26 -11.74
CA GLY A 234 4.02 -8.96 -13.17
C GLY A 234 5.27 -8.24 -13.66
N THR A 235 5.33 -7.98 -14.96
CA THR A 235 6.46 -7.31 -15.63
C THR A 235 6.42 -5.79 -15.46
N GLY A 236 7.60 -5.14 -15.44
CA GLY A 236 7.71 -3.68 -15.38
C GLY A 236 9.16 -3.20 -15.46
N SER A 237 9.39 -1.90 -15.62
CA SER A 237 10.73 -1.29 -15.64
C SER A 237 11.35 -1.07 -14.25
N LYS A 238 10.55 -1.02 -13.21
CA LYS A 238 10.98 -0.75 -11.83
C LYS A 238 11.96 -1.76 -11.20
N PRO A 239 11.92 -3.09 -11.52
CA PRO A 239 12.79 -4.06 -10.88
C PRO A 239 14.29 -3.77 -11.03
N SER A 240 14.75 -3.32 -12.20
CA SER A 240 16.17 -3.00 -12.42
C SER A 240 16.66 -1.85 -11.55
N GLU A 241 15.84 -0.81 -11.37
CA GLU A 241 16.15 0.34 -10.51
C GLU A 241 16.24 -0.08 -9.05
N ILE A 242 15.29 -0.92 -8.60
CA ILE A 242 15.26 -1.42 -7.23
C ILE A 242 16.46 -2.33 -6.95
N VAL A 243 16.79 -3.23 -7.86
CA VAL A 243 17.97 -4.10 -7.73
C VAL A 243 19.23 -3.26 -7.59
N SER A 244 19.44 -2.27 -8.46
CA SER A 244 20.58 -1.37 -8.37
C SER A 244 20.63 -0.61 -7.04
N SER A 245 19.49 -0.15 -6.56
CA SER A 245 19.37 0.52 -5.26
C SER A 245 19.72 -0.41 -4.09
N TYR A 246 19.31 -1.68 -4.17
CA TYR A 246 19.59 -2.67 -3.11
C TYR A 246 21.04 -3.13 -3.13
N ILE A 247 21.66 -3.28 -4.29
CA ILE A 247 23.09 -3.57 -4.41
C ILE A 247 23.89 -2.46 -3.73
N ASN A 248 23.66 -1.19 -4.10
CA ASN A 248 24.34 -0.06 -3.47
C ASN A 248 24.12 -0.02 -1.96
N ARG A 249 22.88 -0.24 -1.50
CA ARG A 249 22.57 -0.29 -0.05
C ARG A 249 23.29 -1.43 0.65
N SER A 250 23.30 -2.62 0.06
CA SER A 250 24.02 -3.79 0.56
C SER A 250 25.51 -3.52 0.73
N ASP A 251 26.15 -2.93 -0.30
CA ASP A 251 27.58 -2.64 -0.27
C ASP A 251 27.96 -1.62 0.80
N VAL A 252 27.18 -0.53 0.88
CA VAL A 252 27.42 0.53 1.88
C VAL A 252 27.18 0.01 3.29
N LEU A 253 26.16 -0.81 3.51
CA LEU A 253 25.87 -1.43 4.82
C LEU A 253 26.95 -2.45 5.21
N LYS A 254 27.43 -3.27 4.27
CA LYS A 254 28.50 -4.24 4.48
C LYS A 254 29.79 -3.58 4.96
N LEU A 255 30.17 -2.44 4.39
CA LEU A 255 31.32 -1.65 4.82
C LEU A 255 31.18 -1.14 6.26
N ALA A 256 29.96 -0.93 6.74
CA ALA A 256 29.65 -0.52 8.13
C ALA A 256 29.47 -1.72 9.07
N GLY A 257 29.72 -2.95 8.62
CA GLY A 257 29.58 -4.17 9.42
C GLY A 257 28.15 -4.70 9.57
N TRP A 258 27.22 -4.20 8.78
CA TRP A 258 25.84 -4.69 8.74
C TRP A 258 25.70 -5.88 7.78
N LYS A 259 24.69 -6.72 8.04
CA LYS A 259 24.16 -7.65 7.04
C LYS A 259 23.02 -7.02 6.27
N PHE A 260 22.87 -7.45 5.01
CA PHE A 260 21.72 -7.09 4.18
C PHE A 260 21.07 -8.36 3.64
N VAL A 261 19.76 -8.47 3.79
CA VAL A 261 18.92 -9.56 3.29
C VAL A 261 17.89 -8.99 2.35
N TRP A 262 17.86 -9.50 1.14
CA TRP A 262 16.80 -9.22 0.19
C TRP A 262 15.85 -10.40 0.11
N LEU A 263 14.64 -10.23 0.63
CA LEU A 263 13.56 -11.19 0.50
C LEU A 263 12.68 -10.75 -0.68
N THR A 264 12.67 -11.55 -1.72
CA THR A 264 11.90 -11.28 -2.93
C THR A 264 11.15 -12.51 -3.40
N ASP A 265 9.98 -12.29 -4.01
CA ASP A 265 9.16 -13.37 -4.56
C ASP A 265 8.28 -12.86 -5.71
N GLY A 266 7.60 -13.79 -6.38
CA GLY A 266 6.61 -13.54 -7.42
C GLY A 266 7.07 -13.90 -8.83
N GLU A 267 6.13 -14.38 -9.63
CA GLU A 267 6.39 -14.87 -10.99
C GLU A 267 6.94 -13.82 -11.97
N GLY A 268 6.76 -12.54 -11.67
CA GLY A 268 7.32 -11.46 -12.50
C GLY A 268 8.83 -11.59 -12.74
N TRP A 269 9.56 -12.17 -11.79
CA TRP A 269 10.99 -12.44 -11.92
C TRP A 269 11.33 -13.45 -13.01
N LYS A 270 10.43 -14.39 -13.36
CA LYS A 270 10.66 -15.38 -14.42
C LYS A 270 10.92 -14.70 -15.79
N SER A 271 10.28 -13.55 -16.03
CA SER A 271 10.48 -12.74 -17.23
C SER A 271 11.59 -11.68 -17.09
N MET A 272 12.10 -11.48 -15.87
CA MET A 272 13.14 -10.49 -15.53
C MET A 272 14.38 -11.16 -14.92
N ARG A 273 14.83 -12.26 -15.53
CA ARG A 273 15.95 -13.08 -15.02
C ARG A 273 17.26 -12.29 -14.93
N ASN A 274 17.54 -11.39 -15.88
CA ASN A 274 18.78 -10.63 -15.87
C ASN A 274 18.90 -9.70 -14.65
N PRO A 275 17.94 -8.82 -14.33
CA PRO A 275 17.98 -8.04 -13.10
C PRO A 275 18.07 -8.91 -11.84
N LEU A 276 17.33 -10.02 -11.78
CA LEU A 276 17.40 -10.96 -10.63
C LEU A 276 18.83 -11.51 -10.48
N LYS A 277 19.43 -12.00 -11.57
CA LYS A 277 20.78 -12.54 -11.57
C LYS A 277 21.81 -11.52 -11.08
N VAL A 278 21.74 -10.28 -11.59
CA VAL A 278 22.60 -9.19 -11.13
C VAL A 278 22.45 -8.95 -9.62
N GLY A 279 21.22 -8.99 -9.11
CA GLY A 279 20.97 -8.88 -7.67
C GLY A 279 21.58 -10.03 -6.88
N VAL A 280 21.38 -11.28 -7.33
CA VAL A 280 21.90 -12.49 -6.67
C VAL A 280 23.44 -12.51 -6.69
N GLU A 281 24.08 -12.07 -7.78
CA GLU A 281 25.53 -11.99 -7.87
C GLU A 281 26.14 -11.01 -6.86
N ASN A 282 25.46 -9.92 -6.54
CA ASN A 282 26.03 -8.81 -5.80
C ASN A 282 25.55 -8.70 -4.34
N ILE A 283 24.40 -9.31 -3.98
CA ILE A 283 23.83 -9.26 -2.64
C ILE A 283 24.13 -10.59 -1.91
N SER A 284 24.59 -10.51 -0.66
CA SER A 284 24.99 -11.69 0.13
C SER A 284 23.84 -12.67 0.35
N TYR A 285 22.68 -12.18 0.71
CA TYR A 285 21.52 -13.01 1.03
C TYR A 285 20.30 -12.56 0.21
N VAL A 286 19.95 -13.35 -0.81
CA VAL A 286 18.73 -13.22 -1.61
C VAL A 286 17.88 -14.47 -1.37
N ILE A 287 16.71 -14.31 -0.79
CA ILE A 287 15.85 -15.43 -0.39
C ILE A 287 14.42 -15.21 -0.85
N ASN A 288 13.65 -16.29 -0.95
CA ASN A 288 12.23 -16.25 -1.26
C ASN A 288 11.38 -16.92 -0.15
N VAL A 289 10.06 -16.90 -0.29
CA VAL A 289 9.13 -17.50 0.68
C VAL A 289 9.38 -18.99 0.88
N ASN A 290 9.73 -19.71 -0.18
CA ASN A 290 10.01 -21.16 -0.08
C ASN A 290 11.22 -21.43 0.82
N MET A 291 12.27 -20.61 0.75
CA MET A 291 13.46 -20.73 1.59
C MET A 291 13.16 -20.39 3.05
N LEU A 292 12.21 -19.50 3.34
CA LEU A 292 11.81 -19.15 4.73
C LEU A 292 11.29 -20.36 5.51
N ARG A 293 10.72 -21.37 4.85
CA ARG A 293 10.20 -22.60 5.48
C ARG A 293 11.30 -23.41 6.21
N ASN A 294 12.56 -23.20 5.87
CA ASN A 294 13.71 -23.88 6.48
C ASN A 294 14.36 -23.08 7.61
N ASN A 295 13.64 -22.14 8.21
CA ASN A 295 14.15 -21.22 9.24
C ASN A 295 15.41 -20.47 8.79
N ILE A 296 15.50 -20.17 7.48
CA ILE A 296 16.72 -19.61 6.90
C ILE A 296 17.02 -18.21 7.42
N LEU A 297 15.96 -17.43 7.69
CA LEU A 297 16.10 -16.09 8.22
C LEU A 297 16.76 -16.12 9.61
N GLU A 298 16.35 -17.03 10.46
CA GLU A 298 16.98 -17.25 11.76
C GLU A 298 18.46 -17.60 11.61
N LYS A 299 18.79 -18.52 10.71
CA LYS A 299 20.18 -18.92 10.44
C LYS A 299 21.05 -17.75 9.97
N ILE A 300 20.50 -16.84 9.13
CA ILE A 300 21.20 -15.62 8.68
C ILE A 300 21.42 -14.67 9.86
N LEU A 301 20.41 -14.49 10.69
CA LEU A 301 20.43 -13.52 11.81
C LEU A 301 21.37 -13.97 12.92
N LEU A 302 21.34 -15.26 13.27
CA LEU A 302 22.09 -15.81 14.41
C LEU A 302 23.51 -16.31 14.04
N ASN A 303 23.79 -16.64 12.78
CA ASN A 303 25.17 -16.92 12.35
C ASN A 303 25.99 -15.61 12.36
N GLN A 304 26.99 -15.59 13.19
CA GLN A 304 27.96 -14.49 13.30
C GLN A 304 29.17 -14.70 12.41
#